data_d8d7a3e4d4c89af988c5d679eeffba4c
#
_entry.id   d8d7a3e4d4c89af988c5d679eeffba4c
#
_cell.length_a   1.000
_cell.length_b   1.000
_cell.length_c   1.000
_cell.angle_alpha   90.00
_cell.angle_beta   90.00
_cell.angle_gamma   90.00
#
_symmetry.space_group_name_H-M   'P 1'
#
loop_
_entity.id
_entity.type
_entity.pdbx_description
1 polymer ?
#
loop_
_entity_poly.entity_id
_entity_poly.type
_entity_poly.pdbx_seq_one_letter_code
_entity_poly.pdbx_strand_id
1 'polypeptide(L)'
;MKLEEFLQQKYNYNPEIKDAIKGYIEQWKSWYKGNVRSFHNYFIYNGNKKVKQHRYTMNMAKEISEDWSDILWSEKCEISFVKEDSQKQFDKLIDELDLYSIINRALEKSGALGTTATVTSVYDILQNEDGMYLDVSQAKVRVDTVDVDWIYPLSWNNKEITECAFGSVEYVNGVKYVICSVHRLNEQNEYVIYNHLFKDSNGNLSEITEEQGTMKEFPTHSNIKWFSVFKPLLTNNLFNNSPFGIPHYANAIDNMKAVDISFDALKNEIKDGRKRTFVRSDMFNYDNGTQKMVFDPEDTTVYQLPSGATKDDLIQSDSDVLRTTQQIETLNTNLNILGSKVGFGENHYHFDGTNLSTATAVVSSNSKLFRRKKKLEIGYYNDILNLIKSVCYAATQFGTYNIDTTDMAIQFDDSIIEDKEAESVRASREVSQGLISKAEYRERIFGETEEAAKKAIEEIEEATPSVDKLLNNADSNDNSSNTDNKDEENNNKGEKDKDNKNDKNKKKDNKNKDLKEE
;
A
#
# COMPACT_ATOMS: atom_id res chain seq x y z
N MET A 1 -37.83 7.31 8.72
CA MET A 1 -37.47 6.94 7.34
C MET A 1 -35.99 6.60 7.26
N LYS A 2 -35.55 5.91 6.21
CA LYS A 2 -34.12 5.70 5.94
C LYS A 2 -33.56 6.90 5.15
N LEU A 3 -32.21 7.08 5.19
CA LEU A 3 -31.57 8.17 4.43
C LEU A 3 -31.80 8.05 2.92
N GLU A 4 -31.77 6.84 2.39
CA GLU A 4 -32.02 6.56 0.98
C GLU A 4 -33.45 6.95 0.54
N GLU A 5 -34.45 6.70 1.40
CA GLU A 5 -35.84 7.11 1.17
C GLU A 5 -35.98 8.63 1.12
N PHE A 6 -35.29 9.32 2.03
CA PHE A 6 -35.24 10.79 2.03
C PHE A 6 -34.62 11.33 0.74
N LEU A 7 -33.44 10.79 0.35
CA LEU A 7 -32.74 11.22 -0.86
C LEU A 7 -33.55 10.93 -2.13
N GLN A 8 -34.27 9.81 -2.17
CA GLN A 8 -35.16 9.47 -3.28
C GLN A 8 -36.31 10.48 -3.40
N GLN A 9 -36.96 10.82 -2.29
CA GLN A 9 -38.11 11.74 -2.28
C GLN A 9 -37.72 13.18 -2.61
N LYS A 10 -36.57 13.68 -2.08
CA LYS A 10 -36.19 15.07 -2.17
C LYS A 10 -35.25 15.38 -3.33
N TYR A 11 -34.38 14.43 -3.68
CA TYR A 11 -33.29 14.64 -4.65
C TYR A 11 -33.32 13.67 -5.83
N ASN A 12 -34.38 12.89 -6.00
CA ASN A 12 -34.55 11.89 -7.06
C ASN A 12 -33.40 10.86 -7.13
N TYR A 13 -32.84 10.51 -5.97
CA TYR A 13 -31.82 9.48 -5.89
C TYR A 13 -32.39 8.13 -6.34
N ASN A 14 -31.62 7.35 -7.16
CA ASN A 14 -31.99 6.00 -7.52
C ASN A 14 -31.29 4.98 -6.61
N PRO A 15 -32.00 4.30 -5.68
CA PRO A 15 -31.41 3.34 -4.76
C PRO A 15 -30.88 2.06 -5.45
N GLU A 16 -31.40 1.69 -6.63
CA GLU A 16 -30.98 0.48 -7.36
C GLU A 16 -29.48 0.48 -7.66
N ILE A 17 -28.87 1.65 -7.82
CA ILE A 17 -27.43 1.81 -8.11
C ILE A 17 -26.59 1.24 -6.98
N LYS A 18 -26.96 1.50 -5.74
CA LYS A 18 -26.27 1.05 -4.55
C LYS A 18 -26.67 -0.36 -4.14
N ASP A 19 -27.94 -0.69 -4.27
CA ASP A 19 -28.47 -2.03 -3.97
C ASP A 19 -27.77 -3.11 -4.81
N ALA A 20 -27.48 -2.82 -6.08
CA ALA A 20 -26.76 -3.72 -6.96
C ALA A 20 -25.38 -4.13 -6.44
N ILE A 21 -24.65 -3.20 -5.79
CA ILE A 21 -23.27 -3.43 -5.32
C ILE A 21 -23.17 -3.73 -3.83
N LYS A 22 -24.24 -3.56 -3.05
CA LYS A 22 -24.25 -3.67 -1.59
C LYS A 22 -23.67 -4.98 -1.08
N GLY A 23 -24.07 -6.10 -1.66
CA GLY A 23 -23.56 -7.42 -1.28
C GLY A 23 -22.05 -7.58 -1.48
N TYR A 24 -21.51 -6.96 -2.53
CA TYR A 24 -20.07 -6.95 -2.78
C TYR A 24 -19.32 -6.03 -1.82
N ILE A 25 -19.87 -4.86 -1.49
CA ILE A 25 -19.28 -3.95 -0.49
C ILE A 25 -19.20 -4.66 0.87
N GLU A 26 -20.24 -5.36 1.30
CA GLU A 26 -20.23 -6.14 2.54
C GLU A 26 -19.17 -7.26 2.51
N GLN A 27 -19.04 -7.94 1.37
CA GLN A 27 -18.00 -8.95 1.16
C GLN A 27 -16.59 -8.32 1.25
N TRP A 28 -16.33 -7.21 0.54
CA TRP A 28 -15.05 -6.53 0.57
C TRP A 28 -14.69 -6.04 1.96
N LYS A 29 -15.65 -5.47 2.69
CA LYS A 29 -15.47 -5.07 4.09
C LYS A 29 -15.10 -6.25 4.99
N SER A 30 -15.71 -7.40 4.77
CA SER A 30 -15.43 -8.61 5.55
C SER A 30 -14.00 -9.11 5.29
N TRP A 31 -13.53 -9.06 4.04
CA TRP A 31 -12.16 -9.39 3.67
C TRP A 31 -11.16 -8.37 4.22
N TYR A 32 -11.42 -7.08 4.07
CA TYR A 32 -10.56 -6.01 4.58
C TYR A 32 -10.41 -6.06 6.12
N LYS A 33 -11.47 -6.47 6.83
CA LYS A 33 -11.44 -6.71 8.27
C LYS A 33 -10.76 -8.03 8.69
N GLY A 34 -10.38 -8.87 7.74
CA GLY A 34 -9.83 -10.20 8.03
C GLY A 34 -10.83 -11.16 8.69
N ASN A 35 -12.13 -10.93 8.52
CA ASN A 35 -13.17 -11.75 9.18
C ASN A 35 -14.35 -12.05 8.26
N VAL A 36 -14.16 -12.97 7.34
CA VAL A 36 -15.22 -13.53 6.50
C VAL A 36 -15.85 -14.72 7.22
N ARG A 37 -16.94 -14.47 7.95
CA ARG A 37 -17.53 -15.47 8.87
C ARG A 37 -17.83 -16.81 8.22
N SER A 38 -18.33 -16.82 6.99
CA SER A 38 -18.69 -18.05 6.25
C SER A 38 -17.47 -18.85 5.79
N PHE A 39 -16.30 -18.22 5.67
CA PHE A 39 -15.08 -18.84 5.21
C PHE A 39 -14.11 -19.14 6.38
N HIS A 40 -13.93 -18.20 7.31
CA HIS A 40 -13.00 -18.37 8.43
C HIS A 40 -13.56 -19.26 9.55
N ASN A 41 -14.89 -19.43 9.66
CA ASN A 41 -15.47 -20.35 10.63
C ASN A 41 -16.07 -21.54 9.90
N TYR A 42 -15.56 -22.74 10.23
CA TYR A 42 -16.01 -23.99 9.65
C TYR A 42 -16.18 -25.06 10.72
N PHE A 43 -16.74 -26.18 10.36
CA PHE A 43 -16.97 -27.28 11.27
C PHE A 43 -16.27 -28.53 10.75
N ILE A 44 -15.63 -29.25 11.65
CA ILE A 44 -15.16 -30.62 11.43
C ILE A 44 -15.95 -31.58 12.28
N TYR A 45 -16.05 -32.81 11.80
CA TYR A 45 -16.67 -33.87 12.56
C TYR A 45 -15.60 -34.73 13.20
N ASN A 46 -15.63 -34.82 14.52
CA ASN A 46 -14.80 -35.74 15.29
C ASN A 46 -15.70 -36.82 15.88
N GLY A 47 -15.78 -37.97 15.21
CA GLY A 47 -16.75 -39.01 15.51
C GLY A 47 -18.18 -38.48 15.38
N ASN A 48 -18.94 -38.47 16.47
CA ASN A 48 -20.33 -37.99 16.50
C ASN A 48 -20.50 -36.52 16.86
N LYS A 49 -19.39 -35.80 17.08
CA LYS A 49 -19.43 -34.40 17.54
C LYS A 49 -19.01 -33.46 16.42
N LYS A 50 -19.80 -32.41 16.24
CA LYS A 50 -19.52 -31.28 15.37
C LYS A 50 -18.66 -30.27 16.16
N VAL A 51 -17.41 -30.05 15.73
CA VAL A 51 -16.47 -29.15 16.39
C VAL A 51 -16.26 -27.92 15.51
N LYS A 52 -16.49 -26.74 16.09
CA LYS A 52 -16.25 -25.47 15.41
C LYS A 52 -14.75 -25.23 15.34
N GLN A 53 -14.28 -24.90 14.16
CA GLN A 53 -12.90 -24.48 13.89
C GLN A 53 -12.86 -23.05 13.35
N HIS A 54 -11.75 -22.38 13.56
CA HIS A 54 -11.46 -21.07 13.00
C HIS A 54 -10.21 -21.16 12.13
N ARG A 55 -10.35 -20.73 10.86
CA ARG A 55 -9.23 -20.67 9.92
C ARG A 55 -8.42 -19.40 10.20
N TYR A 56 -7.12 -19.55 10.32
CA TYR A 56 -6.20 -18.44 10.45
C TYR A 56 -6.12 -17.68 9.12
N THR A 57 -6.02 -16.35 9.19
CA THR A 57 -5.91 -15.48 8.02
C THR A 57 -4.62 -14.69 8.04
N MET A 58 -4.07 -14.40 6.87
CA MET A 58 -2.98 -13.45 6.67
C MET A 58 -3.49 -12.03 6.44
N ASN A 59 -4.83 -11.86 6.33
CA ASN A 59 -5.49 -10.57 6.08
C ASN A 59 -4.95 -9.82 4.85
N MET A 60 -4.67 -10.54 3.78
CA MET A 60 -4.08 -9.99 2.56
C MET A 60 -4.86 -8.85 1.93
N ALA A 61 -6.17 -8.74 2.19
CA ALA A 61 -6.98 -7.63 1.68
C ALA A 61 -6.55 -6.27 2.27
N LYS A 62 -6.21 -6.23 3.57
CA LYS A 62 -5.66 -5.03 4.23
C LYS A 62 -4.26 -4.74 3.70
N GLU A 63 -3.39 -5.73 3.69
CA GLU A 63 -2.01 -5.64 3.20
C GLU A 63 -1.94 -5.07 1.78
N ILE A 64 -2.69 -5.67 0.84
CA ILE A 64 -2.75 -5.20 -0.55
C ILE A 64 -3.19 -3.74 -0.66
N SER A 65 -4.16 -3.34 0.15
CA SER A 65 -4.71 -1.98 0.09
C SER A 65 -3.75 -0.95 0.66
N GLU A 66 -3.04 -1.30 1.73
CA GLU A 66 -2.03 -0.49 2.41
C GLU A 66 -0.78 -0.35 1.54
N ASP A 67 -0.23 -1.46 1.02
CA ASP A 67 0.92 -1.43 0.11
C ASP A 67 0.65 -0.55 -1.12
N TRP A 68 -0.55 -0.62 -1.72
CA TRP A 68 -0.89 0.24 -2.85
C TRP A 68 -0.99 1.71 -2.46
N SER A 69 -1.55 2.05 -1.28
CA SER A 69 -1.61 3.45 -0.84
C SER A 69 -0.21 4.01 -0.59
N ASP A 70 0.66 3.24 0.04
CA ASP A 70 2.03 3.65 0.37
C ASP A 70 2.91 3.81 -0.87
N ILE A 71 2.74 2.93 -1.87
CA ILE A 71 3.44 3.04 -3.16
C ILE A 71 2.94 4.23 -3.99
N LEU A 72 1.65 4.56 -3.90
CA LEU A 72 1.04 5.65 -4.67
C LEU A 72 1.27 7.01 -4.02
N TRP A 73 1.28 7.07 -2.68
CA TRP A 73 1.37 8.32 -1.94
C TRP A 73 2.35 8.19 -0.79
N SER A 74 3.62 8.34 -1.12
CA SER A 74 4.74 8.36 -0.17
C SER A 74 5.08 9.79 0.27
N GLU A 75 5.95 9.91 1.26
CA GLU A 75 6.50 11.19 1.73
C GLU A 75 7.25 12.02 0.65
N LYS A 76 7.61 11.37 -0.47
CA LYS A 76 8.31 12.01 -1.59
C LYS A 76 7.37 12.52 -2.67
N CYS A 77 6.06 12.33 -2.51
CA CYS A 77 5.10 12.96 -3.41
C CYS A 77 5.06 14.46 -3.13
N GLU A 78 5.17 15.27 -4.15
CA GLU A 78 5.22 16.72 -4.03
C GLU A 78 4.04 17.39 -4.72
N ILE A 79 3.52 18.43 -4.08
CA ILE A 79 2.52 19.34 -4.66
C ILE A 79 3.19 20.68 -4.82
N SER A 80 3.39 21.12 -6.06
CA SER A 80 4.12 22.32 -6.40
C SER A 80 3.20 23.39 -6.99
N PHE A 81 3.44 24.64 -6.60
CA PHE A 81 2.81 25.84 -7.14
C PHE A 81 3.87 26.71 -7.80
N VAL A 82 3.53 27.34 -8.93
CA VAL A 82 4.45 28.23 -9.64
C VAL A 82 4.76 29.49 -8.81
N LYS A 83 3.79 29.98 -8.01
CA LYS A 83 3.97 31.15 -7.15
C LYS A 83 4.53 30.72 -5.79
N GLU A 84 5.70 31.22 -5.42
CA GLU A 84 6.37 30.93 -4.14
C GLU A 84 5.52 31.29 -2.91
N ASP A 85 4.75 32.42 -2.98
CA ASP A 85 3.84 32.79 -1.89
C ASP A 85 2.69 31.80 -1.71
N SER A 86 2.13 31.29 -2.81
CA SER A 86 1.09 30.26 -2.77
C SER A 86 1.65 28.95 -2.20
N GLN A 87 2.90 28.57 -2.57
CA GLN A 87 3.56 27.39 -2.01
C GLN A 87 3.72 27.50 -0.49
N LYS A 88 4.29 28.61 0.01
CA LYS A 88 4.49 28.81 1.46
C LYS A 88 3.19 28.79 2.27
N GLN A 89 2.11 29.31 1.70
CA GLN A 89 0.80 29.30 2.35
C GLN A 89 0.18 27.90 2.28
N PHE A 90 0.34 27.22 1.18
CA PHE A 90 -0.14 25.84 1.01
C PHE A 90 0.61 24.86 1.94
N ASP A 91 1.92 24.99 2.12
CA ASP A 91 2.72 24.16 3.03
C ASP A 91 2.18 24.25 4.47
N LYS A 92 1.78 25.44 4.91
CA LYS A 92 1.12 25.62 6.23
C LYS A 92 -0.25 24.98 6.29
N LEU A 93 -1.05 25.15 5.24
CA LEU A 93 -2.42 24.63 5.19
C LEU A 93 -2.43 23.09 5.15
N ILE A 94 -1.48 22.48 4.42
CA ILE A 94 -1.36 21.03 4.31
C ILE A 94 -1.00 20.39 5.67
N ASP A 95 -0.12 21.05 6.43
CA ASP A 95 0.27 20.60 7.77
C ASP A 95 -0.90 20.79 8.77
N GLU A 96 -1.61 21.92 8.74
CA GLU A 96 -2.76 22.15 9.61
C GLU A 96 -3.88 21.13 9.41
N LEU A 97 -4.09 20.68 8.17
CA LEU A 97 -5.14 19.73 7.82
C LEU A 97 -4.70 18.28 7.86
N ASP A 98 -3.38 18.00 8.02
CA ASP A 98 -2.81 16.65 7.85
C ASP A 98 -3.23 16.01 6.51
N LEU A 99 -3.15 16.81 5.44
CA LEU A 99 -3.73 16.46 4.15
C LEU A 99 -3.04 15.24 3.52
N TYR A 100 -1.73 15.04 3.79
CA TYR A 100 -1.00 13.85 3.32
C TYR A 100 -1.61 12.57 3.88
N SER A 101 -1.88 12.51 5.17
CA SER A 101 -2.53 11.35 5.81
C SER A 101 -3.96 11.14 5.32
N ILE A 102 -4.69 12.23 5.05
CA ILE A 102 -6.06 12.15 4.52
C ILE A 102 -6.05 11.53 3.12
N ILE A 103 -5.12 11.95 2.24
CA ILE A 103 -4.98 11.41 0.89
C ILE A 103 -4.58 9.93 0.95
N ASN A 104 -3.55 9.57 1.73
CA ASN A 104 -3.12 8.17 1.89
C ASN A 104 -4.29 7.30 2.36
N ARG A 105 -5.02 7.72 3.39
CA ARG A 105 -6.21 7.03 3.90
C ARG A 105 -7.32 6.89 2.86
N ALA A 106 -7.55 7.92 2.03
CA ALA A 106 -8.54 7.87 0.96
C ALA A 106 -8.13 6.88 -0.13
N LEU A 107 -6.84 6.82 -0.47
CA LEU A 107 -6.29 5.84 -1.42
C LEU A 107 -6.41 4.42 -0.88
N GLU A 108 -6.02 4.17 0.36
CA GLU A 108 -6.15 2.85 1.00
C GLU A 108 -7.61 2.38 1.01
N LYS A 109 -8.54 3.22 1.48
CA LYS A 109 -9.96 2.89 1.55
C LYS A 109 -10.58 2.68 0.17
N SER A 110 -10.18 3.47 -0.83
CA SER A 110 -10.62 3.26 -2.22
C SER A 110 -10.09 1.95 -2.77
N GLY A 111 -8.85 1.61 -2.47
CA GLY A 111 -8.21 0.34 -2.81
C GLY A 111 -8.88 -0.86 -2.15
N ALA A 112 -9.37 -0.69 -0.92
CA ALA A 112 -10.03 -1.73 -0.13
C ALA A 112 -11.52 -1.93 -0.48
N LEU A 113 -12.25 -0.85 -0.76
CA LEU A 113 -13.72 -0.86 -0.92
C LEU A 113 -14.17 -0.45 -2.32
N GLY A 114 -13.22 -0.18 -3.22
CA GLY A 114 -13.48 0.22 -4.60
C GLY A 114 -13.84 1.69 -4.77
N THR A 115 -14.33 2.36 -3.74
CA THR A 115 -14.71 3.77 -3.77
C THR A 115 -14.65 4.38 -2.38
N THR A 116 -14.09 5.57 -2.31
CA THR A 116 -14.04 6.43 -1.12
C THR A 116 -14.22 7.87 -1.58
N ALA A 117 -14.75 8.75 -0.74
CA ALA A 117 -14.80 10.17 -1.05
C ALA A 117 -14.12 10.98 0.04
N THR A 118 -13.56 12.12 -0.34
CA THR A 118 -13.23 13.20 0.58
C THR A 118 -14.21 14.35 0.37
N VAL A 119 -14.64 14.98 1.45
CA VAL A 119 -15.57 16.11 1.42
C VAL A 119 -14.93 17.27 2.16
N THR A 120 -14.77 18.38 1.46
CA THR A 120 -14.31 19.65 2.03
C THR A 120 -15.50 20.38 2.64
N SER A 121 -15.35 20.86 3.85
CA SER A 121 -16.37 21.63 4.57
C SER A 121 -15.73 22.82 5.30
N VAL A 122 -16.54 23.82 5.59
CA VAL A 122 -16.14 24.97 6.40
C VAL A 122 -17.07 25.06 7.58
N TYR A 123 -16.54 25.32 8.75
CA TYR A 123 -17.27 25.43 9.99
C TYR A 123 -16.86 26.71 10.74
N ASP A 124 -17.60 27.06 11.80
CA ASP A 124 -17.41 28.29 12.56
C ASP A 124 -17.65 29.59 11.73
N ILE A 125 -18.62 29.53 10.78
CA ILE A 125 -19.06 30.69 10.02
C ILE A 125 -20.38 31.20 10.61
N LEU A 126 -20.47 32.50 10.86
CA LEU A 126 -21.70 33.16 11.23
C LEU A 126 -22.39 33.73 9.98
N GLN A 127 -23.65 33.37 9.78
CA GLN A 127 -24.46 33.80 8.66
C GLN A 127 -25.72 34.55 9.18
N ASN A 128 -26.17 35.60 8.49
CA ASN A 128 -27.41 36.27 8.78
C ASN A 128 -28.61 35.55 8.12
N GLU A 129 -29.84 36.02 8.44
CA GLU A 129 -31.08 35.46 7.89
C GLU A 129 -31.18 35.58 6.36
N ASP A 130 -30.47 36.52 5.74
CA ASP A 130 -30.42 36.74 4.29
C ASP A 130 -29.39 35.88 3.58
N GLY A 131 -28.68 34.98 4.29
CA GLY A 131 -27.67 34.10 3.73
C GLY A 131 -26.30 34.76 3.51
N MET A 132 -26.08 35.98 3.94
CA MET A 132 -24.79 36.65 3.88
C MET A 132 -23.92 36.27 5.08
N TYR A 133 -22.64 36.06 4.86
CA TYR A 133 -21.68 35.74 5.93
C TYR A 133 -21.42 37.00 6.77
N LEU A 134 -21.69 36.91 8.07
CA LEU A 134 -21.47 38.02 9.03
C LEU A 134 -20.02 38.07 9.49
N ASP A 135 -19.42 36.90 9.77
CA ASP A 135 -18.06 36.79 10.25
C ASP A 135 -17.44 35.48 9.76
N VAL A 136 -16.33 35.61 9.07
CA VAL A 136 -15.50 34.49 8.57
C VAL A 136 -14.15 34.43 9.28
N SER A 137 -13.89 35.32 10.25
CA SER A 137 -12.58 35.41 10.92
C SER A 137 -12.21 34.17 11.73
N GLN A 138 -13.19 33.38 12.14
CA GLN A 138 -13.03 32.14 12.88
C GLN A 138 -13.28 30.91 12.01
N ALA A 139 -13.55 31.08 10.73
CA ALA A 139 -13.86 30.00 9.83
C ALA A 139 -12.65 29.06 9.66
N LYS A 140 -12.91 27.76 9.72
CA LYS A 140 -11.91 26.70 9.58
C LYS A 140 -12.32 25.73 8.51
N VAL A 141 -11.37 25.35 7.68
CA VAL A 141 -11.54 24.31 6.67
C VAL A 141 -11.36 22.95 7.33
N ARG A 142 -12.16 21.99 6.92
CA ARG A 142 -12.06 20.58 7.33
C ARG A 142 -12.24 19.69 6.11
N VAL A 143 -11.51 18.57 6.11
CA VAL A 143 -11.64 17.52 5.10
C VAL A 143 -12.00 16.21 5.78
N ASP A 144 -13.14 15.66 5.42
CA ASP A 144 -13.62 14.38 5.95
C ASP A 144 -13.50 13.28 4.90
N THR A 145 -13.08 12.09 5.31
CA THR A 145 -13.08 10.89 4.47
C THR A 145 -14.38 10.12 4.67
N VAL A 146 -15.10 9.86 3.59
CA VAL A 146 -16.40 9.21 3.59
C VAL A 146 -16.32 7.83 2.96
N ASP A 147 -16.74 6.81 3.70
CA ASP A 147 -16.78 5.42 3.25
C ASP A 147 -17.90 5.19 2.21
N VAL A 148 -17.72 4.21 1.35
CA VAL A 148 -18.63 3.88 0.25
C VAL A 148 -20.10 3.71 0.66
N ASP A 149 -20.37 3.29 1.91
CA ASP A 149 -21.74 3.15 2.42
C ASP A 149 -22.49 4.46 2.53
N TRP A 150 -21.76 5.56 2.69
CA TRP A 150 -22.31 6.88 2.90
C TRP A 150 -22.16 7.79 1.68
N ILE A 151 -21.84 7.20 0.51
CA ILE A 151 -21.74 7.90 -0.78
C ILE A 151 -23.00 7.58 -1.60
N TYR A 152 -23.72 8.60 -2.02
CA TYR A 152 -24.98 8.51 -2.78
C TYR A 152 -24.88 9.35 -4.05
N PRO A 153 -24.39 8.79 -5.19
CA PRO A 153 -24.31 9.51 -6.45
C PRO A 153 -25.69 9.91 -6.95
N LEU A 154 -25.89 11.21 -7.20
CA LEU A 154 -27.15 11.76 -7.72
C LEU A 154 -27.08 11.93 -9.23
N SER A 155 -25.94 12.41 -9.72
CA SER A 155 -25.68 12.62 -11.15
C SER A 155 -24.25 12.25 -11.48
N TRP A 156 -24.04 11.60 -12.63
CA TRP A 156 -22.70 11.29 -13.12
C TRP A 156 -22.66 11.27 -14.64
N ASN A 157 -21.52 11.60 -15.22
CA ASN A 157 -21.25 11.54 -16.64
C ASN A 157 -19.99 10.71 -16.86
N ASN A 158 -20.08 9.74 -17.76
CA ASN A 158 -18.95 8.88 -18.14
C ASN A 158 -18.16 8.31 -16.94
N LYS A 159 -18.87 7.92 -15.88
CA LYS A 159 -18.35 7.45 -14.58
C LYS A 159 -17.77 8.51 -13.65
N GLU A 160 -17.70 9.76 -14.05
CA GLU A 160 -17.38 10.88 -13.18
C GLU A 160 -18.64 11.33 -12.46
N ILE A 161 -18.61 11.38 -11.13
CA ILE A 161 -19.73 11.83 -10.31
C ILE A 161 -19.72 13.36 -10.28
N THR A 162 -20.80 13.97 -10.74
CA THR A 162 -20.97 15.43 -10.80
C THR A 162 -21.78 15.96 -9.64
N GLU A 163 -22.79 15.24 -9.18
CA GLU A 163 -23.56 15.57 -7.99
C GLU A 163 -23.64 14.36 -7.06
N CYS A 164 -23.49 14.58 -5.77
CA CYS A 164 -23.43 13.50 -4.79
C CYS A 164 -23.96 13.96 -3.42
N ALA A 165 -24.60 13.04 -2.72
CA ALA A 165 -24.91 13.20 -1.30
C ALA A 165 -23.97 12.33 -0.46
N PHE A 166 -23.55 12.87 0.68
CA PHE A 166 -22.65 12.23 1.62
C PHE A 166 -23.30 12.18 3.00
N GLY A 167 -23.21 11.01 3.64
CA GLY A 167 -23.67 10.84 5.01
C GLY A 167 -22.48 10.75 5.98
N SER A 168 -22.68 11.25 7.18
CA SER A 168 -21.78 11.03 8.32
C SER A 168 -22.59 10.76 9.59
N VAL A 169 -21.95 10.13 10.57
CA VAL A 169 -22.58 9.78 11.83
C VAL A 169 -21.83 10.47 12.95
N GLU A 170 -22.53 11.19 13.80
CA GLU A 170 -21.99 11.81 15.00
C GLU A 170 -22.76 11.36 16.24
N TYR A 171 -22.06 11.29 17.37
CA TYR A 171 -22.64 10.99 18.67
C TYR A 171 -22.47 12.21 19.58
N VAL A 172 -23.57 12.81 19.96
CA VAL A 172 -23.59 13.93 20.90
C VAL A 172 -24.40 13.51 22.14
N ASN A 173 -23.78 13.52 23.31
CA ASN A 173 -24.40 13.10 24.57
C ASN A 173 -25.09 11.72 24.51
N GLY A 174 -24.48 10.77 23.78
CA GLY A 174 -25.03 9.40 23.62
C GLY A 174 -26.19 9.29 22.61
N VAL A 175 -26.60 10.37 22.00
CA VAL A 175 -27.59 10.40 20.93
C VAL A 175 -26.88 10.34 19.59
N LYS A 176 -27.34 9.45 18.71
CA LYS A 176 -26.81 9.30 17.36
C LYS A 176 -27.49 10.26 16.41
N TYR A 177 -26.69 11.06 15.73
CA TYR A 177 -27.11 11.95 14.67
C TYR A 177 -26.53 11.50 13.33
N VAL A 178 -27.28 11.73 12.26
CA VAL A 178 -26.82 11.52 10.89
C VAL A 178 -26.85 12.86 10.19
N ILE A 179 -25.71 13.30 9.69
CA ILE A 179 -25.56 14.50 8.89
C ILE A 179 -25.52 14.06 7.44
N CYS A 180 -26.29 14.69 6.59
CA CYS A 180 -26.30 14.46 5.15
C CYS A 180 -26.01 15.77 4.43
N SER A 181 -24.89 15.85 3.71
CA SER A 181 -24.53 16.97 2.84
C SER A 181 -24.77 16.58 1.38
N VAL A 182 -25.54 17.38 0.67
CA VAL A 182 -25.93 17.14 -0.72
C VAL A 182 -25.31 18.23 -1.59
N HIS A 183 -24.38 17.83 -2.45
CA HIS A 183 -23.65 18.74 -3.34
C HIS A 183 -24.29 18.73 -4.71
N ARG A 184 -24.84 19.85 -5.14
CA ARG A 184 -25.52 20.00 -6.44
C ARG A 184 -25.08 21.26 -7.16
N LEU A 185 -25.19 21.24 -8.48
CA LEU A 185 -25.00 22.40 -9.34
C LEU A 185 -26.30 23.21 -9.43
N ASN A 186 -26.20 24.53 -9.29
CA ASN A 186 -27.28 25.45 -9.56
C ASN A 186 -27.37 25.83 -11.06
N GLU A 187 -28.31 26.65 -11.43
CA GLU A 187 -28.50 27.11 -12.81
C GLU A 187 -27.31 27.93 -13.34
N GLN A 188 -26.51 28.53 -12.47
CA GLN A 188 -25.28 29.26 -12.77
C GLN A 188 -24.04 28.38 -12.91
N ASN A 189 -24.19 27.06 -12.77
CA ASN A 189 -23.10 26.08 -12.76
C ASN A 189 -22.13 26.25 -11.59
N GLU A 190 -22.67 26.69 -10.44
CA GLU A 190 -21.94 26.75 -9.17
C GLU A 190 -22.45 25.68 -8.22
N TYR A 191 -21.58 25.16 -7.37
CA TYR A 191 -21.99 24.17 -6.37
C TYR A 191 -22.70 24.84 -5.19
N VAL A 192 -23.79 24.21 -4.78
CA VAL A 192 -24.52 24.52 -3.55
C VAL A 192 -24.57 23.25 -2.71
N ILE A 193 -24.27 23.39 -1.43
CA ILE A 193 -24.28 22.30 -0.45
C ILE A 193 -25.53 22.43 0.41
N TYR A 194 -26.41 21.42 0.35
CA TYR A 194 -27.60 21.35 1.20
C TYR A 194 -27.30 20.39 2.36
N ASN A 195 -27.36 20.92 3.59
CA ASN A 195 -27.11 20.16 4.80
C ASN A 195 -28.41 19.78 5.49
N HIS A 196 -28.52 18.50 5.84
CA HIS A 196 -29.64 17.91 6.56
C HIS A 196 -29.14 17.20 7.81
N LEU A 197 -29.76 17.50 8.94
CA LEU A 197 -29.46 16.88 10.21
C LEU A 197 -30.62 15.96 10.63
N PHE A 198 -30.29 14.70 10.94
CA PHE A 198 -31.28 13.74 11.41
C PHE A 198 -30.89 13.20 12.78
N LYS A 199 -31.91 13.01 13.62
CA LYS A 199 -31.77 12.19 14.82
C LYS A 199 -32.06 10.72 14.48
N ASP A 200 -31.14 9.83 14.83
CA ASP A 200 -31.33 8.40 14.64
C ASP A 200 -31.93 7.75 15.90
N SER A 201 -33.13 7.24 15.76
CA SER A 201 -33.81 6.46 16.79
C SER A 201 -33.93 5.01 16.32
N ASN A 202 -32.91 4.19 16.64
CA ASN A 202 -32.85 2.75 16.28
C ASN A 202 -33.01 2.47 14.77
N GLY A 203 -32.35 3.26 13.93
CA GLY A 203 -32.37 3.10 12.48
C GLY A 203 -33.49 3.87 11.78
N ASN A 204 -34.33 4.57 12.52
CA ASN A 204 -35.33 5.49 11.98
C ASN A 204 -34.84 6.92 12.11
N LEU A 205 -34.66 7.60 10.97
CA LEU A 205 -34.23 8.98 10.90
C LEU A 205 -35.42 9.94 10.97
N SER A 206 -35.30 10.96 11.84
CA SER A 206 -36.22 12.10 11.93
C SER A 206 -35.42 13.34 11.64
N GLU A 207 -35.79 14.09 10.59
CA GLU A 207 -35.13 15.35 10.23
C GLU A 207 -35.35 16.39 11.33
N ILE A 208 -34.31 17.08 11.73
CA ILE A 208 -34.34 18.17 12.67
C ILE A 208 -34.43 19.45 11.86
N THR A 209 -35.61 20.09 11.90
CA THR A 209 -35.88 21.33 11.17
C THR A 209 -35.59 22.58 11.98
N GLU A 210 -35.57 22.45 13.31
CA GLU A 210 -35.23 23.53 14.24
C GLU A 210 -33.74 23.49 14.58
N GLU A 211 -33.12 24.60 14.35
CA GLU A 211 -31.70 24.76 14.25
C GLU A 211 -30.89 24.64 15.52
N GLN A 212 -29.71 24.04 15.37
CA GLN A 212 -28.53 24.48 16.12
C GLN A 212 -27.27 24.29 15.24
N GLY A 213 -26.82 25.40 14.62
CA GLY A 213 -25.43 25.52 14.16
C GLY A 213 -25.08 24.99 12.79
N THR A 214 -26.02 24.40 12.02
CA THR A 214 -25.71 23.90 10.67
C THR A 214 -26.43 24.70 9.62
N MET A 215 -25.71 25.33 8.70
CA MET A 215 -26.30 26.02 7.56
C MET A 215 -27.06 25.04 6.69
N LYS A 216 -28.35 25.29 6.43
CA LYS A 216 -29.19 24.44 5.58
C LYS A 216 -28.75 24.47 4.12
N GLU A 217 -28.36 25.64 3.64
CA GLU A 217 -27.92 25.89 2.28
C GLU A 217 -26.64 26.71 2.30
N PHE A 218 -25.59 26.16 1.67
CA PHE A 218 -24.27 26.77 1.61
C PHE A 218 -23.85 26.94 0.15
N PRO A 219 -24.01 28.15 -0.45
CA PRO A 219 -23.51 28.42 -1.79
C PRO A 219 -21.98 28.54 -1.77
N THR A 220 -21.30 27.75 -2.60
CA THR A 220 -19.84 27.82 -2.66
C THR A 220 -19.34 28.96 -3.55
N HIS A 221 -20.21 29.58 -4.35
CA HIS A 221 -19.86 30.56 -5.38
C HIS A 221 -18.74 30.10 -6.34
N SER A 222 -18.66 28.81 -6.59
CA SER A 222 -17.64 28.20 -7.42
C SER A 222 -18.16 26.99 -8.18
N ASN A 223 -17.56 26.74 -9.33
CA ASN A 223 -17.75 25.50 -10.08
C ASN A 223 -16.81 24.36 -9.62
N ILE A 224 -15.96 24.60 -8.62
CA ILE A 224 -15.09 23.60 -8.04
C ILE A 224 -15.94 22.65 -7.17
N LYS A 225 -15.78 21.33 -7.37
CA LYS A 225 -16.41 20.33 -6.52
C LYS A 225 -15.79 20.38 -5.12
N TRP A 226 -16.59 20.51 -4.08
CA TRP A 226 -16.12 20.40 -2.70
C TRP A 226 -16.10 18.95 -2.21
N PHE A 227 -16.00 18.03 -3.13
CA PHE A 227 -15.79 16.62 -2.87
C PHE A 227 -14.94 15.99 -3.96
N SER A 228 -14.18 14.99 -3.60
CA SER A 228 -13.44 14.16 -4.54
C SER A 228 -13.77 12.69 -4.31
N VAL A 229 -14.01 11.94 -5.39
CA VAL A 229 -14.39 10.53 -5.30
C VAL A 229 -13.25 9.68 -5.85
N PHE A 230 -12.50 9.06 -4.95
CA PHE A 230 -11.35 8.22 -5.24
C PHE A 230 -11.79 6.83 -5.67
N LYS A 231 -11.32 6.40 -6.82
CA LYS A 231 -11.58 5.06 -7.39
C LYS A 231 -10.32 4.54 -8.07
N PRO A 232 -9.88 3.30 -7.77
CA PRO A 232 -8.80 2.70 -8.55
C PRO A 232 -9.16 2.67 -10.04
N LEU A 233 -8.25 3.07 -10.93
CA LEU A 233 -8.48 3.00 -12.38
C LEU A 233 -8.47 1.53 -12.85
N LEU A 234 -9.47 0.78 -12.38
CA LEU A 234 -9.76 -0.60 -12.74
C LEU A 234 -11.08 -0.67 -13.48
N THR A 235 -11.09 -1.45 -14.55
CA THR A 235 -12.34 -1.71 -15.24
C THR A 235 -13.28 -2.49 -14.32
N ASN A 236 -14.44 -1.92 -14.02
CA ASN A 236 -15.46 -2.60 -13.27
C ASN A 236 -16.11 -3.68 -14.17
N ASN A 237 -15.72 -4.92 -13.93
CA ASN A 237 -16.24 -6.10 -14.63
C ASN A 237 -17.39 -6.78 -13.89
N LEU A 238 -17.76 -6.25 -12.72
CA LEU A 238 -18.86 -6.79 -11.92
C LEU A 238 -20.18 -6.09 -12.23
N PHE A 239 -20.11 -4.76 -12.51
CA PHE A 239 -21.28 -3.93 -12.77
C PHE A 239 -21.02 -2.99 -13.94
N ASN A 240 -21.81 -3.16 -14.98
CA ASN A 240 -21.79 -2.24 -16.11
C ASN A 240 -22.44 -0.91 -15.72
N ASN A 241 -21.86 0.20 -16.20
CA ASN A 241 -22.38 1.55 -16.02
C ASN A 241 -22.52 2.04 -14.56
N SER A 242 -21.88 1.36 -13.60
CA SER A 242 -21.87 1.82 -12.22
C SER A 242 -20.92 3.01 -12.05
N PRO A 243 -21.29 4.06 -11.30
CA PRO A 243 -20.38 5.13 -10.92
C PRO A 243 -19.34 4.70 -9.90
N PHE A 244 -19.51 3.54 -9.28
CA PHE A 244 -18.60 2.97 -8.28
C PHE A 244 -17.48 2.16 -8.92
N GLY A 245 -16.30 2.21 -8.30
CA GLY A 245 -15.14 1.38 -8.64
C GLY A 245 -15.17 0.01 -7.97
N ILE A 246 -14.10 -0.76 -8.17
CA ILE A 246 -13.85 -2.06 -7.51
C ILE A 246 -12.50 -2.04 -6.79
N PRO A 247 -12.33 -2.77 -5.67
CA PRO A 247 -11.08 -2.84 -4.93
C PRO A 247 -9.96 -3.53 -5.73
N HIS A 248 -8.71 -3.31 -5.32
CA HIS A 248 -7.54 -3.90 -5.98
C HIS A 248 -7.62 -5.43 -6.07
N TYR A 249 -8.23 -6.07 -5.06
CA TYR A 249 -8.35 -7.51 -4.94
C TYR A 249 -9.71 -8.09 -5.37
N ALA A 250 -10.60 -7.27 -5.97
CA ALA A 250 -11.95 -7.74 -6.35
C ALA A 250 -11.95 -9.05 -7.15
N ASN A 251 -11.00 -9.19 -8.08
CA ASN A 251 -10.84 -10.36 -8.93
C ASN A 251 -9.84 -11.40 -8.38
N ALA A 252 -9.36 -11.23 -7.15
CA ALA A 252 -8.37 -12.10 -6.51
C ALA A 252 -8.88 -12.75 -5.20
N ILE A 253 -10.17 -12.70 -4.93
CA ILE A 253 -10.77 -13.23 -3.69
C ILE A 253 -10.47 -14.72 -3.52
N ASP A 254 -10.53 -15.52 -4.58
CA ASP A 254 -10.23 -16.94 -4.48
C ASP A 254 -8.73 -17.21 -4.27
N ASN A 255 -7.86 -16.33 -4.76
CA ASN A 255 -6.43 -16.40 -4.46
C ASN A 255 -6.15 -16.08 -2.99
N MET A 256 -6.83 -15.09 -2.40
CA MET A 256 -6.74 -14.81 -0.95
C MET A 256 -7.24 -15.98 -0.11
N LYS A 257 -8.33 -16.65 -0.53
CA LYS A 257 -8.79 -17.88 0.12
C LYS A 257 -7.72 -18.98 0.08
N ALA A 258 -7.03 -19.14 -1.06
CA ALA A 258 -5.95 -20.14 -1.19
C ALA A 258 -4.77 -19.83 -0.26
N VAL A 259 -4.40 -18.55 -0.11
CA VAL A 259 -3.38 -18.10 0.85
C VAL A 259 -3.81 -18.45 2.28
N ASP A 260 -5.00 -18.08 2.71
CA ASP A 260 -5.49 -18.35 4.06
C ASP A 260 -5.61 -19.86 4.35
N ILE A 261 -6.00 -20.67 3.36
CA ILE A 261 -6.03 -22.14 3.48
C ILE A 261 -4.61 -22.68 3.70
N SER A 262 -3.64 -22.21 2.94
CA SER A 262 -2.23 -22.67 3.05
C SER A 262 -1.63 -22.24 4.39
N PHE A 263 -1.92 -21.03 4.84
CA PHE A 263 -1.47 -20.53 6.14
C PHE A 263 -2.10 -21.30 7.30
N ASP A 264 -3.40 -21.59 7.22
CA ASP A 264 -4.11 -22.42 8.20
C ASP A 264 -3.57 -23.85 8.22
N ALA A 265 -3.26 -24.43 7.05
CA ALA A 265 -2.65 -25.76 6.94
C ALA A 265 -1.27 -25.80 7.63
N LEU A 266 -0.41 -24.80 7.43
CA LEU A 266 0.88 -24.69 8.11
C LEU A 266 0.72 -24.61 9.63
N LYS A 267 -0.24 -23.83 10.13
CA LYS A 267 -0.55 -23.72 11.56
C LYS A 267 -1.08 -25.03 12.15
N ASN A 268 -1.95 -25.72 11.41
CA ASN A 268 -2.50 -27.00 11.83
C ASN A 268 -1.44 -28.11 11.80
N GLU A 269 -0.53 -28.11 10.81
CA GLU A 269 0.61 -29.04 10.77
C GLU A 269 1.46 -28.96 12.06
N ILE A 270 1.78 -27.74 12.50
CA ILE A 270 2.55 -27.49 13.74
C ILE A 270 1.73 -27.93 14.97
N LYS A 271 0.42 -27.66 14.97
CA LYS A 271 -0.47 -28.02 16.08
C LYS A 271 -0.69 -29.52 16.20
N ASP A 272 -0.92 -30.19 15.05
CA ASP A 272 -1.28 -31.62 15.00
C ASP A 272 -0.04 -32.53 15.04
N GLY A 273 1.11 -32.03 14.58
CA GLY A 273 2.41 -32.73 14.64
C GLY A 273 3.10 -32.70 16.00
N ARG A 274 2.39 -32.32 17.07
CA ARG A 274 2.90 -32.42 18.43
C ARG A 274 3.17 -33.88 18.76
N LYS A 275 4.31 -34.16 19.39
CA LYS A 275 4.62 -35.49 19.89
C LYS A 275 3.48 -36.01 20.77
N ARG A 276 2.97 -37.19 20.46
CA ARG A 276 1.94 -37.88 21.23
C ARG A 276 2.54 -39.15 21.79
N THR A 277 2.31 -39.35 23.08
CA THR A 277 2.74 -40.59 23.75
C THR A 277 1.49 -41.35 24.17
N PHE A 278 1.31 -42.53 23.58
CA PHE A 278 0.21 -43.40 23.93
C PHE A 278 0.68 -44.37 25.01
N VAL A 279 -0.02 -44.39 26.12
CA VAL A 279 0.31 -45.22 27.28
C VAL A 279 -0.87 -46.09 27.61
N ARG A 280 -0.65 -47.38 27.84
CA ARG A 280 -1.69 -48.31 28.19
C ARG A 280 -2.26 -47.99 29.59
N SER A 281 -3.58 -48.15 29.75
CA SER A 281 -4.32 -47.74 30.95
C SER A 281 -3.86 -48.38 32.25
N ASP A 282 -3.31 -49.63 32.18
CA ASP A 282 -2.76 -50.32 33.32
C ASP A 282 -1.40 -49.76 33.83
N MET A 283 -0.76 -48.94 33.05
CA MET A 283 0.48 -48.22 33.44
C MET A 283 0.20 -46.91 34.16
N PHE A 284 -1.03 -46.45 34.20
CA PHE A 284 -1.43 -45.31 35.04
C PHE A 284 -1.69 -45.75 36.47
N ASN A 285 -0.76 -46.55 37.04
CA ASN A 285 -0.89 -47.01 38.42
C ASN A 285 -0.58 -45.89 39.40
N TYR A 286 -1.37 -45.86 40.48
CA TYR A 286 -1.11 -45.02 41.61
C TYR A 286 0.16 -45.53 42.32
N ASP A 287 1.17 -44.72 42.44
CA ASP A 287 2.30 -45.07 43.31
C ASP A 287 1.85 -44.92 44.78
N ASN A 288 1.68 -46.07 45.43
CA ASN A 288 1.24 -46.13 46.82
C ASN A 288 2.20 -45.51 47.81
N GLY A 289 3.46 -45.26 47.40
CA GLY A 289 4.49 -44.63 48.26
C GLY A 289 4.45 -43.09 48.21
N THR A 290 4.14 -42.53 47.07
CA THR A 290 4.13 -41.06 46.85
C THR A 290 2.72 -40.50 46.69
N GLN A 291 1.70 -41.33 46.60
CA GLN A 291 0.32 -40.96 46.31
C GLN A 291 0.13 -40.12 45.01
N LYS A 292 1.04 -40.27 44.06
CA LYS A 292 1.00 -39.58 42.78
C LYS A 292 0.86 -40.57 41.62
N MET A 293 0.17 -40.19 40.58
CA MET A 293 0.17 -40.94 39.31
C MET A 293 1.55 -40.87 38.68
N VAL A 294 2.01 -41.99 38.08
CA VAL A 294 3.30 -42.06 37.40
C VAL A 294 3.32 -41.16 36.15
N PHE A 295 2.12 -40.99 35.53
CA PHE A 295 1.92 -40.03 34.44
C PHE A 295 0.93 -38.98 34.87
N ASP A 296 1.24 -37.71 34.58
CA ASP A 296 0.37 -36.59 34.85
C ASP A 296 -0.88 -36.64 33.93
N PRO A 297 -2.10 -36.77 34.48
CA PRO A 297 -3.31 -36.77 33.68
C PRO A 297 -3.59 -35.43 33.02
N GLU A 298 -2.94 -34.34 33.43
CA GLU A 298 -3.04 -33.01 32.80
C GLU A 298 -2.02 -32.82 31.67
N ASP A 299 -1.06 -33.73 31.48
CA ASP A 299 -0.17 -33.67 30.33
C ASP A 299 -0.92 -33.97 29.04
N THR A 300 -1.09 -32.92 28.24
CA THR A 300 -1.81 -32.97 26.97
C THR A 300 -1.11 -33.76 25.87
N THR A 301 0.09 -34.26 26.14
CA THR A 301 0.87 -35.09 25.19
C THR A 301 0.71 -36.59 25.46
N VAL A 302 0.14 -36.97 26.62
CA VAL A 302 -0.06 -38.38 27.00
C VAL A 302 -1.51 -38.79 26.77
N TYR A 303 -1.71 -39.86 26.02
CA TYR A 303 -3.03 -40.44 25.70
C TYR A 303 -3.14 -41.83 26.25
N GLN A 304 -4.26 -42.13 26.90
CA GLN A 304 -4.52 -43.43 27.47
C GLN A 304 -5.09 -44.40 26.43
N LEU A 305 -4.46 -45.56 26.25
CA LEU A 305 -5.00 -46.67 25.43
C LEU A 305 -5.84 -47.64 26.29
N PRO A 306 -6.87 -48.27 25.71
CA PRO A 306 -7.66 -49.29 26.40
C PRO A 306 -6.81 -50.48 26.85
N SER A 307 -7.17 -51.12 27.94
CA SER A 307 -6.48 -52.26 28.53
C SER A 307 -6.48 -53.57 27.70
N GLY A 308 -7.07 -53.57 26.51
CA GLY A 308 -7.07 -54.70 25.56
C GLY A 308 -6.01 -54.63 24.46
N ALA A 309 -5.12 -53.61 24.45
CA ALA A 309 -4.02 -53.53 23.53
C ALA A 309 -3.00 -54.63 23.79
N THR A 310 -2.37 -55.16 22.74
CA THR A 310 -1.41 -56.31 22.77
C THR A 310 -0.20 -56.01 23.65
N LYS A 311 0.47 -57.04 24.17
CA LYS A 311 1.56 -56.92 25.13
C LYS A 311 2.76 -56.12 24.66
N ASP A 312 2.91 -55.91 23.36
CA ASP A 312 4.08 -55.21 22.75
C ASP A 312 3.91 -53.66 22.69
N ASP A 313 2.70 -53.12 22.95
CA ASP A 313 2.37 -51.72 22.82
C ASP A 313 2.17 -51.01 24.17
N LEU A 314 3.14 -51.19 25.10
CA LEU A 314 3.02 -50.58 26.44
C LEU A 314 3.13 -49.03 26.41
N ILE A 315 4.05 -48.52 25.60
CA ILE A 315 4.25 -47.10 25.38
C ILE A 315 4.59 -46.93 23.89
N GLN A 316 3.75 -46.20 23.16
CA GLN A 316 4.01 -45.86 21.78
C GLN A 316 4.17 -44.34 21.68
N SER A 317 5.30 -43.89 21.20
CA SER A 317 5.56 -42.49 20.91
C SER A 317 5.38 -42.28 19.40
N ASP A 318 4.43 -41.46 19.04
CA ASP A 318 4.21 -41.04 17.67
C ASP A 318 4.76 -39.61 17.50
N SER A 319 5.72 -39.48 16.58
CA SER A 319 6.29 -38.19 16.21
C SER A 319 6.45 -38.16 14.69
N ASP A 320 5.44 -37.66 14.01
CA ASP A 320 5.50 -37.48 12.57
C ASP A 320 6.51 -36.39 12.19
N VAL A 321 7.20 -36.59 11.07
CA VAL A 321 8.03 -35.56 10.47
C VAL A 321 7.12 -34.44 9.96
N LEU A 322 7.29 -33.25 10.49
CA LEU A 322 6.51 -32.08 10.07
C LEU A 322 6.82 -31.72 8.61
N ARG A 323 5.80 -31.57 7.79
CA ARG A 323 5.89 -31.17 6.38
C ARG A 323 5.91 -29.64 6.22
N THR A 324 6.59 -28.95 7.13
CA THR A 324 6.62 -27.47 7.18
C THR A 324 7.23 -26.87 5.92
N THR A 325 8.27 -27.47 5.36
CA THR A 325 8.90 -26.98 4.12
C THR A 325 7.93 -26.98 2.95
N GLN A 326 7.21 -28.09 2.72
CA GLN A 326 6.23 -28.19 1.63
C GLN A 326 5.03 -27.25 1.85
N GLN A 327 4.63 -27.03 3.10
CA GLN A 327 3.57 -26.09 3.42
C GLN A 327 4.01 -24.64 3.16
N ILE A 328 5.26 -24.28 3.49
CA ILE A 328 5.85 -22.96 3.21
C ILE A 328 5.98 -22.74 1.71
N GLU A 329 6.47 -23.73 0.95
CA GLU A 329 6.56 -23.65 -0.52
C GLU A 329 5.18 -23.44 -1.16
N THR A 330 4.15 -24.14 -0.68
CA THR A 330 2.78 -23.97 -1.15
C THR A 330 2.24 -22.58 -0.82
N LEU A 331 2.47 -22.09 0.40
CA LEU A 331 2.09 -20.76 0.83
C LEU A 331 2.76 -19.68 -0.04
N ASN A 332 4.07 -19.78 -0.26
CA ASN A 332 4.82 -18.85 -1.10
C ASN A 332 4.34 -18.86 -2.56
N THR A 333 4.01 -20.04 -3.09
CA THR A 333 3.41 -20.16 -4.44
C THR A 333 2.08 -19.41 -4.52
N ASN A 334 1.20 -19.56 -3.52
CA ASN A 334 -0.09 -18.87 -3.48
C ASN A 334 0.08 -17.36 -3.29
N LEU A 335 1.05 -16.92 -2.48
CA LEU A 335 1.39 -15.50 -2.30
C LEU A 335 1.90 -14.88 -3.60
N ASN A 336 2.76 -15.57 -4.34
CA ASN A 336 3.28 -15.12 -5.64
C ASN A 336 2.16 -14.99 -6.69
N ILE A 337 1.25 -15.96 -6.77
CA ILE A 337 0.09 -15.89 -7.66
C ILE A 337 -0.79 -14.70 -7.27
N LEU A 338 -1.04 -14.49 -5.98
CA LEU A 338 -1.82 -13.36 -5.48
C LEU A 338 -1.15 -12.03 -5.83
N GLY A 339 0.13 -11.84 -5.49
CA GLY A 339 0.90 -10.62 -5.79
C GLY A 339 0.88 -10.29 -7.28
N SER A 340 1.13 -11.31 -8.12
CA SER A 340 1.02 -11.14 -9.58
C SER A 340 -0.38 -10.74 -10.02
N LYS A 341 -1.45 -11.30 -9.45
CA LYS A 341 -2.84 -11.01 -9.81
C LYS A 341 -3.26 -9.59 -9.44
N VAL A 342 -2.82 -9.10 -8.27
CA VAL A 342 -3.15 -7.75 -7.78
C VAL A 342 -2.22 -6.66 -8.32
N GLY A 343 -1.16 -7.03 -9.04
CA GLY A 343 -0.33 -6.12 -9.81
C GLY A 343 1.05 -5.81 -9.26
N PHE A 344 1.46 -6.40 -8.14
CA PHE A 344 2.80 -6.20 -7.56
C PHE A 344 3.92 -6.96 -8.31
N GLY A 345 3.58 -8.03 -9.02
CA GLY A 345 4.56 -8.89 -9.66
C GLY A 345 4.84 -10.16 -8.87
N GLU A 346 5.88 -10.88 -9.28
CA GLU A 346 6.32 -12.10 -8.61
C GLU A 346 7.26 -11.76 -7.45
N ASN A 347 7.22 -12.55 -6.37
CA ASN A 347 8.08 -12.41 -5.18
C ASN A 347 7.89 -11.13 -4.35
N HIS A 348 6.82 -10.36 -4.54
CA HIS A 348 6.51 -9.23 -3.68
C HIS A 348 6.11 -9.72 -2.28
N TYR A 349 5.17 -10.67 -2.21
CA TYR A 349 4.79 -11.32 -0.98
C TYR A 349 5.55 -12.64 -0.81
N HIS A 350 6.35 -12.73 0.24
CA HIS A 350 7.14 -13.92 0.56
C HIS A 350 7.16 -14.19 2.06
N PHE A 351 6.94 -15.44 2.47
CA PHE A 351 6.77 -15.77 3.88
C PHE A 351 8.11 -15.89 4.65
N ASP A 352 9.20 -16.31 4.01
CA ASP A 352 10.48 -16.64 4.67
C ASP A 352 11.64 -15.67 4.40
N GLY A 353 11.45 -14.62 3.65
CA GLY A 353 12.43 -13.53 3.46
C GLY A 353 13.83 -13.94 2.94
N THR A 354 14.01 -15.20 2.50
CA THR A 354 15.32 -15.76 2.13
C THR A 354 15.74 -15.52 0.68
N ASN A 355 14.86 -14.98 -0.16
CA ASN A 355 15.17 -14.72 -1.56
C ASN A 355 15.79 -13.34 -1.76
N LEU A 356 17.08 -13.26 -1.66
CA LEU A 356 17.87 -12.19 -2.26
C LEU A 356 17.84 -12.39 -3.78
N SER A 357 16.84 -11.80 -4.44
CA SER A 357 16.79 -11.80 -5.91
C SER A 357 17.92 -10.93 -6.48
N THR A 358 18.47 -11.36 -7.61
CA THR A 358 19.47 -10.53 -8.32
C THR A 358 18.82 -9.25 -8.83
N ALA A 359 19.57 -8.15 -8.93
CA ALA A 359 19.08 -6.86 -9.41
C ALA A 359 18.29 -6.96 -10.73
N THR A 360 18.73 -7.80 -11.66
CA THR A 360 18.04 -8.03 -12.93
C THR A 360 16.67 -8.72 -12.76
N ALA A 361 16.54 -9.65 -11.80
CA ALA A 361 15.25 -10.29 -11.50
C ALA A 361 14.28 -9.30 -10.84
N VAL A 362 14.78 -8.42 -9.99
CA VAL A 362 14.00 -7.32 -9.37
C VAL A 362 13.46 -6.37 -10.43
N VAL A 363 14.30 -5.91 -11.36
CA VAL A 363 13.88 -5.01 -12.46
C VAL A 363 12.83 -5.65 -13.35
N SER A 364 12.97 -6.93 -13.68
CA SER A 364 11.97 -7.65 -14.50
C SER A 364 10.63 -7.82 -13.77
N SER A 365 10.65 -8.14 -12.48
CA SER A 365 9.42 -8.26 -11.67
C SER A 365 8.74 -6.91 -11.46
N ASN A 366 9.49 -5.84 -11.30
CA ASN A 366 8.99 -4.49 -11.08
C ASN A 366 8.30 -3.88 -12.31
N SER A 367 8.54 -4.39 -13.53
CA SER A 367 7.91 -3.87 -14.75
C SER A 367 6.38 -3.94 -14.72
N LYS A 368 5.80 -4.95 -14.05
CA LYS A 368 4.34 -5.09 -13.90
C LYS A 368 3.81 -4.11 -12.85
N LEU A 369 4.50 -4.01 -11.72
CA LEU A 369 4.22 -3.05 -10.65
C LEU A 369 4.23 -1.62 -11.22
N PHE A 370 5.27 -1.25 -11.97
CA PHE A 370 5.40 0.06 -12.59
C PHE A 370 4.21 0.41 -13.50
N ARG A 371 3.87 -0.47 -14.44
CA ARG A 371 2.72 -0.23 -15.33
C ARG A 371 1.42 -0.10 -14.57
N ARG A 372 1.25 -0.85 -13.48
CA ARG A 372 0.06 -0.76 -12.64
C ARG A 372 0.05 0.54 -11.85
N LYS A 373 1.19 0.92 -11.23
CA LYS A 373 1.37 2.18 -10.50
C LYS A 373 1.04 3.37 -11.38
N LYS A 374 1.68 3.50 -12.56
CA LYS A 374 1.40 4.59 -13.51
C LYS A 374 -0.06 4.68 -13.93
N LYS A 375 -0.70 3.53 -14.15
CA LYS A 375 -2.14 3.49 -14.45
C LYS A 375 -2.99 4.03 -13.29
N LEU A 376 -2.66 3.68 -12.05
CA LEU A 376 -3.38 4.13 -10.86
C LEU A 376 -3.12 5.62 -10.60
N GLU A 377 -1.90 6.10 -10.76
CA GLU A 377 -1.54 7.53 -10.68
C GLU A 377 -2.40 8.38 -11.63
N ILE A 378 -2.50 7.97 -12.90
CA ILE A 378 -3.36 8.64 -13.87
C ILE A 378 -4.83 8.68 -13.39
N GLY A 379 -5.30 7.60 -12.76
CA GLY A 379 -6.65 7.53 -12.23
C GLY A 379 -6.91 8.47 -11.07
N TYR A 380 -5.96 8.57 -10.15
CA TYR A 380 -6.11 9.38 -8.94
C TYR A 380 -5.68 10.84 -9.09
N TYR A 381 -4.91 11.17 -10.13
CA TYR A 381 -4.38 12.52 -10.34
C TYR A 381 -5.46 13.60 -10.27
N ASN A 382 -6.53 13.44 -11.02
CA ASN A 382 -7.61 14.43 -11.06
C ASN A 382 -8.40 14.49 -9.76
N ASP A 383 -8.55 13.38 -9.04
CA ASP A 383 -9.27 13.33 -7.77
C ASP A 383 -8.47 14.05 -6.67
N ILE A 384 -7.16 13.85 -6.62
CA ILE A 384 -6.25 14.57 -5.70
C ILE A 384 -6.20 16.05 -6.08
N LEU A 385 -6.06 16.36 -7.37
CA LEU A 385 -6.04 17.75 -7.87
C LEU A 385 -7.31 18.50 -7.48
N ASN A 386 -8.48 17.88 -7.62
CA ASN A 386 -9.75 18.49 -7.25
C ASN A 386 -9.87 18.67 -5.73
N LEU A 387 -9.39 17.70 -4.93
CA LEU A 387 -9.34 17.85 -3.47
C LEU A 387 -8.52 19.09 -3.08
N ILE A 388 -7.30 19.21 -3.62
CA ILE A 388 -6.40 20.33 -3.32
C ILE A 388 -7.05 21.66 -3.74
N LYS A 389 -7.63 21.73 -4.95
CA LYS A 389 -8.35 22.91 -5.43
C LYS A 389 -9.50 23.31 -4.51
N SER A 390 -10.29 22.35 -4.04
CA SER A 390 -11.42 22.61 -3.15
C SER A 390 -10.97 23.14 -1.79
N VAL A 391 -9.89 22.57 -1.25
CA VAL A 391 -9.30 22.99 0.03
C VAL A 391 -8.70 24.39 -0.07
N CYS A 392 -7.88 24.64 -1.11
CA CYS A 392 -7.29 25.97 -1.34
C CYS A 392 -8.36 27.04 -1.57
N TYR A 393 -9.39 26.72 -2.36
CA TYR A 393 -10.50 27.65 -2.59
C TYR A 393 -11.25 27.97 -1.30
N ALA A 394 -11.59 26.94 -0.51
CA ALA A 394 -12.27 27.13 0.77
C ALA A 394 -11.41 27.95 1.74
N ALA A 395 -10.11 27.68 1.82
CA ALA A 395 -9.18 28.41 2.67
C ALA A 395 -8.99 29.87 2.23
N THR A 396 -9.00 30.13 0.93
CA THR A 396 -8.88 31.50 0.39
C THR A 396 -10.17 32.29 0.56
N GLN A 397 -11.32 31.66 0.35
CA GLN A 397 -12.62 32.36 0.39
C GLN A 397 -13.10 32.60 1.83
N PHE A 398 -12.85 31.65 2.73
CA PHE A 398 -13.39 31.66 4.09
C PHE A 398 -12.31 31.71 5.19
N GLY A 399 -11.06 31.60 4.83
CA GLY A 399 -9.92 31.63 5.75
C GLY A 399 -9.04 32.87 5.58
N THR A 400 -7.82 32.77 6.09
CA THR A 400 -6.81 33.83 6.01
C THR A 400 -5.77 33.61 4.91
N TYR A 401 -5.97 32.61 4.08
CA TYR A 401 -5.04 32.20 3.03
C TYR A 401 -5.34 32.90 1.71
N ASN A 402 -4.32 33.06 0.88
CA ASN A 402 -4.45 33.58 -0.48
C ASN A 402 -3.61 32.69 -1.42
N ILE A 403 -4.19 31.56 -1.84
CA ILE A 403 -3.53 30.52 -2.62
C ILE A 403 -4.11 30.49 -4.03
N ASP A 404 -3.26 30.76 -5.02
CA ASP A 404 -3.63 30.68 -6.43
C ASP A 404 -3.38 29.25 -6.94
N THR A 405 -4.43 28.56 -7.34
CA THR A 405 -4.41 27.18 -7.82
C THR A 405 -4.35 27.06 -9.34
N THR A 406 -4.12 28.15 -10.07
CA THR A 406 -4.16 28.17 -11.54
C THR A 406 -3.10 27.28 -12.15
N ASP A 407 -1.88 27.35 -11.61
CA ASP A 407 -0.71 26.60 -12.11
C ASP A 407 -0.12 25.76 -10.97
N MET A 408 -0.76 24.63 -10.68
CA MET A 408 -0.28 23.67 -9.71
C MET A 408 -0.05 22.31 -10.37
N ALA A 409 0.93 21.57 -9.89
CA ALA A 409 1.27 20.23 -10.36
C ALA A 409 1.44 19.27 -9.17
N ILE A 410 1.10 18.00 -9.42
CA ILE A 410 1.32 16.91 -8.48
C ILE A 410 2.38 16.00 -9.09
N GLN A 411 3.47 15.79 -8.37
CA GLN A 411 4.52 14.87 -8.74
C GLN A 411 4.48 13.65 -7.83
N PHE A 412 4.25 12.49 -8.42
CA PHE A 412 4.30 11.21 -7.71
C PHE A 412 5.75 10.73 -7.59
N ASP A 413 6.04 10.01 -6.52
CA ASP A 413 7.38 9.45 -6.30
C ASP A 413 7.65 8.26 -7.24
N ASP A 414 8.57 8.41 -8.15
CA ASP A 414 9.02 7.35 -9.06
C ASP A 414 10.27 6.61 -8.57
N SER A 415 10.84 7.01 -7.41
CA SER A 415 12.11 6.50 -6.88
C SER A 415 12.09 5.01 -6.48
N ILE A 416 10.91 4.46 -6.21
CA ILE A 416 10.75 3.03 -5.85
C ILE A 416 11.07 2.09 -7.03
N ILE A 417 11.12 2.61 -8.23
CA ILE A 417 11.11 1.84 -9.48
C ILE A 417 12.39 2.04 -10.29
N GLU A 418 13.07 3.16 -10.07
CA GLU A 418 14.33 3.45 -10.72
C GLU A 418 15.45 2.72 -9.96
N ASP A 419 16.02 1.72 -10.61
CA ASP A 419 17.32 1.16 -10.20
C ASP A 419 18.36 2.27 -10.44
N LYS A 420 18.50 3.16 -9.44
CA LYS A 420 19.46 4.29 -9.49
C LYS A 420 20.88 3.82 -9.82
N GLU A 421 21.21 2.59 -9.46
CA GLU A 421 22.51 1.99 -9.76
C GLU A 421 22.62 1.63 -11.24
N ALA A 422 21.60 1.00 -11.81
CA ALA A 422 21.55 0.71 -13.25
C ALA A 422 21.43 1.99 -14.09
N GLU A 423 20.69 2.98 -13.62
CA GLU A 423 20.59 4.29 -14.27
C GLU A 423 21.91 5.06 -14.21
N SER A 424 22.59 5.08 -13.06
CA SER A 424 23.91 5.68 -12.90
C SER A 424 24.94 5.02 -13.83
N VAL A 425 24.96 3.69 -13.91
CA VAL A 425 25.83 2.94 -14.83
C VAL A 425 25.51 3.27 -16.29
N ARG A 426 24.24 3.36 -16.64
CA ARG A 426 23.79 3.73 -18.00
C ARG A 426 24.18 5.15 -18.34
N ALA A 427 23.87 6.09 -17.47
CA ALA A 427 24.20 7.50 -17.64
C ALA A 427 25.73 7.72 -17.68
N SER A 428 26.50 7.02 -16.84
CA SER A 428 27.98 7.03 -16.88
C SER A 428 28.52 6.53 -18.23
N ARG A 429 27.89 5.49 -18.81
CA ARG A 429 28.22 5.01 -20.14
C ARG A 429 27.84 6.02 -21.23
N GLU A 430 26.71 6.68 -21.10
CA GLU A 430 26.26 7.74 -22.03
C GLU A 430 27.21 8.94 -21.99
N VAL A 431 27.73 9.33 -20.80
CA VAL A 431 28.80 10.36 -20.68
C VAL A 431 30.08 9.89 -21.38
N SER A 432 30.51 8.64 -21.15
CA SER A 432 31.73 8.09 -21.76
C SER A 432 31.63 7.98 -23.29
N GLN A 433 30.41 7.84 -23.82
CA GLN A 433 30.13 7.84 -25.26
C GLN A 433 29.90 9.27 -25.85
N GLY A 434 29.92 10.31 -25.01
CA GLY A 434 29.67 11.68 -25.43
C GLY A 434 28.24 11.99 -25.83
N LEU A 435 27.26 11.16 -25.38
CA LEU A 435 25.84 11.34 -25.67
C LEU A 435 25.17 12.35 -24.75
N ILE A 436 25.62 12.42 -23.50
CA ILE A 436 25.21 13.43 -22.50
C ILE A 436 26.44 14.12 -21.89
N SER A 437 26.26 15.34 -21.40
CA SER A 437 27.31 16.07 -20.71
C SER A 437 27.51 15.60 -19.26
N LYS A 438 28.66 15.88 -18.66
CA LYS A 438 28.90 15.64 -17.23
C LYS A 438 27.90 16.42 -16.35
N ALA A 439 27.46 17.61 -16.81
CA ALA A 439 26.44 18.40 -16.11
C ALA A 439 25.09 17.72 -16.13
N GLU A 440 24.63 17.27 -17.30
CA GLU A 440 23.38 16.48 -17.41
C GLU A 440 23.41 15.17 -16.59
N TYR A 441 24.58 14.52 -16.50
CA TYR A 441 24.73 13.34 -15.63
C TYR A 441 24.48 13.70 -14.16
N ARG A 442 25.07 14.81 -13.68
CA ARG A 442 24.90 15.26 -12.29
C ARG A 442 23.48 15.70 -12.00
N GLU A 443 22.87 16.42 -12.92
CA GLU A 443 21.46 16.80 -12.85
C GLU A 443 20.55 15.58 -12.72
N ARG A 444 20.77 14.60 -13.59
CA ARG A 444 19.93 13.39 -13.66
C ARG A 444 20.13 12.44 -12.48
N ILE A 445 21.37 12.24 -12.01
CA ILE A 445 21.68 11.23 -10.98
C ILE A 445 21.62 11.81 -9.57
N PHE A 446 22.08 13.05 -9.40
CA PHE A 446 22.15 13.70 -8.08
C PHE A 446 21.03 14.71 -7.84
N GLY A 447 20.21 15.03 -8.85
CA GLY A 447 19.12 16.01 -8.74
C GLY A 447 19.61 17.44 -8.55
N GLU A 448 20.86 17.74 -8.97
CA GLU A 448 21.45 19.07 -8.87
C GLU A 448 20.86 20.00 -9.93
N THR A 449 20.82 21.31 -9.65
CA THR A 449 20.48 22.30 -10.69
C THR A 449 21.62 22.43 -11.68
N GLU A 450 21.35 22.83 -12.92
CA GLU A 450 22.35 23.00 -13.97
C GLU A 450 23.55 23.88 -13.53
N GLU A 451 23.26 24.95 -12.78
CA GLU A 451 24.28 25.84 -12.24
C GLU A 451 25.15 25.17 -11.17
N ALA A 452 24.53 24.41 -10.25
CA ALA A 452 25.24 23.67 -9.21
C ALA A 452 26.11 22.55 -9.82
N ALA A 453 25.56 21.84 -10.82
CA ALA A 453 26.26 20.78 -11.53
C ALA A 453 27.49 21.31 -12.28
N LYS A 454 27.40 22.46 -12.97
CA LYS A 454 28.51 23.10 -13.65
C LYS A 454 29.59 23.56 -12.66
N LYS A 455 29.21 24.21 -11.57
CA LYS A 455 30.13 24.66 -10.52
C LYS A 455 30.89 23.49 -9.89
N ALA A 456 30.21 22.41 -9.58
CA ALA A 456 30.82 21.20 -9.02
C ALA A 456 31.82 20.54 -10.01
N ILE A 457 31.55 20.61 -11.31
CA ILE A 457 32.48 20.12 -12.34
C ILE A 457 33.72 20.99 -12.42
N GLU A 458 33.54 22.30 -12.39
CA GLU A 458 34.67 23.25 -12.37
C GLU A 458 35.58 23.04 -11.14
N GLU A 459 34.98 22.87 -9.95
CA GLU A 459 35.72 22.58 -8.71
C GLU A 459 36.50 21.25 -8.79
N ILE A 460 35.95 20.22 -9.43
CA ILE A 460 36.61 18.91 -9.63
C ILE A 460 37.76 19.06 -10.66
N GLU A 461 37.54 19.79 -11.74
CA GLU A 461 38.56 20.02 -12.78
C GLU A 461 39.72 20.90 -12.26
N GLU A 462 39.43 21.89 -11.41
CA GLU A 462 40.46 22.67 -10.71
C GLU A 462 41.27 21.86 -9.70
N ALA A 463 40.60 20.96 -8.96
CA ALA A 463 41.24 20.08 -7.98
C ALA A 463 42.04 18.93 -8.60
N THR A 464 41.76 18.57 -9.87
CA THR A 464 42.47 17.50 -10.57
C THR A 464 43.63 18.10 -11.38
N PRO A 465 44.90 17.88 -11.00
CA PRO A 465 46.01 18.40 -11.77
C PRO A 465 45.99 17.79 -13.17
N SER A 466 45.89 18.64 -14.20
CA SER A 466 45.92 18.18 -15.58
C SER A 466 47.25 17.48 -15.87
N VAL A 467 47.19 16.38 -16.61
CA VAL A 467 48.38 15.61 -17.02
C VAL A 467 49.41 16.50 -17.71
N ASP A 468 48.98 17.56 -18.41
CA ASP A 468 49.84 18.58 -19.01
C ASP A 468 50.62 19.40 -17.98
N LYS A 469 50.06 19.65 -16.78
CA LYS A 469 50.81 20.33 -15.68
C LYS A 469 51.83 19.39 -15.04
N LEU A 470 51.60 18.07 -15.05
CA LEU A 470 52.55 17.08 -14.57
C LEU A 470 53.69 16.84 -15.58
N LEU A 471 53.40 16.88 -16.88
CA LEU A 471 54.41 16.79 -17.95
C LEU A 471 55.29 18.05 -18.03
N ASN A 472 54.71 19.23 -17.89
CA ASN A 472 55.47 20.51 -17.90
C ASN A 472 56.33 20.72 -16.63
N ASN A 473 56.02 20.04 -15.52
CA ASN A 473 56.88 20.02 -14.33
C ASN A 473 58.02 18.98 -14.40
N ALA A 474 57.92 18.01 -15.31
CA ALA A 474 58.97 17.01 -15.55
C ALA A 474 60.09 17.59 -16.45
N ASP A 475 59.78 18.52 -17.37
CA ASP A 475 60.74 19.12 -18.30
C ASP A 475 61.56 20.31 -17.72
N SER A 476 61.25 20.77 -16.50
CA SER A 476 61.94 21.91 -15.89
C SER A 476 63.06 21.58 -14.88
N ASN A 477 63.40 20.25 -14.74
CA ASN A 477 64.39 19.81 -13.75
C ASN A 477 65.61 19.06 -14.35
N ASP A 478 66.02 19.39 -15.57
CA ASP A 478 67.23 18.85 -16.12
C ASP A 478 68.16 20.00 -16.52
N ASN A 479 68.79 20.65 -15.52
CA ASN A 479 70.10 21.33 -15.68
C ASN A 479 70.70 21.73 -14.31
N SER A 480 71.57 20.85 -13.75
CA SER A 480 72.91 21.28 -13.28
C SER A 480 73.62 20.15 -12.53
N SER A 481 74.70 19.73 -13.22
CA SER A 481 76.06 19.44 -12.73
C SER A 481 76.29 18.40 -11.61
N ASN A 482 76.90 17.34 -12.05
CA ASN A 482 78.20 16.80 -11.63
C ASN A 482 78.55 16.75 -10.13
N THR A 483 78.86 15.57 -9.76
CA THR A 483 80.12 15.02 -9.22
C THR A 483 79.97 14.08 -8.05
N ASP A 484 80.61 12.94 -8.27
CA ASP A 484 81.36 12.12 -7.34
C ASP A 484 80.71 11.22 -6.29
N ASN A 485 80.91 9.96 -6.66
CA ASN A 485 81.54 8.86 -5.90
C ASN A 485 80.96 8.39 -4.53
N LYS A 486 80.78 7.18 -4.57
CA LYS A 486 81.25 6.07 -3.74
C LYS A 486 80.17 5.19 -3.06
N ASP A 487 80.26 3.96 -3.51
CA ASP A 487 80.33 2.69 -2.78
C ASP A 487 79.68 2.61 -1.38
N GLU A 488 78.84 1.66 -1.27
CA GLU A 488 78.84 0.48 -0.39
C GLU A 488 77.44 -0.11 -0.37
N GLU A 489 77.32 -1.30 -0.96
CA GLU A 489 77.26 -2.64 -0.37
C GLU A 489 76.33 -2.75 0.84
N ASN A 490 75.33 -3.48 0.69
CA ASN A 490 75.17 -4.80 1.27
C ASN A 490 73.71 -5.17 1.67
N ASN A 491 73.34 -6.23 1.11
CA ASN A 491 72.74 -7.41 1.76
C ASN A 491 71.37 -7.25 2.45
N ASN A 492 70.47 -8.06 2.27
CA ASN A 492 70.40 -9.47 1.97
C ASN A 492 68.93 -9.96 2.09
N LYS A 493 68.65 -10.92 1.25
CA LYS A 493 67.80 -12.09 1.44
C LYS A 493 66.31 -11.87 1.66
N GLY A 494 65.52 -12.41 0.85
CA GLY A 494 65.32 -13.81 0.37
C GLY A 494 64.03 -14.27 0.94
N GLU A 495 63.20 -14.90 0.35
CA GLU A 495 63.05 -16.18 -0.32
C GLU A 495 61.64 -16.18 -0.95
N LYS A 496 61.48 -16.42 -2.24
CA LYS A 496 61.31 -17.75 -2.87
C LYS A 496 60.10 -18.51 -2.28
N ASP A 497 59.27 -19.03 -2.99
CA ASP A 497 59.07 -19.78 -4.25
C ASP A 497 57.73 -20.49 -4.04
N LYS A 498 56.99 -20.89 -4.91
CA LYS A 498 56.99 -21.66 -6.14
C LYS A 498 55.55 -21.87 -6.60
N ASP A 499 55.29 -21.68 -7.80
CA ASP A 499 55.11 -22.64 -8.88
C ASP A 499 54.00 -23.69 -8.70
N ASN A 500 53.05 -23.74 -9.62
CA ASN A 500 53.04 -24.63 -10.79
C ASN A 500 51.66 -24.52 -11.46
N LYS A 501 51.52 -24.04 -12.66
CA LYS A 501 51.69 -24.70 -13.98
C LYS A 501 51.00 -26.05 -14.15
N ASN A 502 50.28 -26.01 -15.21
CA ASN A 502 50.01 -27.05 -16.24
C ASN A 502 48.62 -27.67 -16.16
N ASP A 503 48.01 -27.89 -17.17
CA ASP A 503 48.08 -27.81 -18.65
C ASP A 503 47.04 -28.81 -19.21
N LYS A 504 46.41 -28.38 -20.28
CA LYS A 504 45.96 -29.15 -21.45
C LYS A 504 44.94 -30.30 -21.37
N ASN A 505 43.90 -30.00 -22.11
CA ASN A 505 43.42 -30.78 -23.28
C ASN A 505 43.02 -32.27 -23.11
N LYS A 506 41.75 -32.56 -23.43
CA LYS A 506 41.41 -33.29 -24.68
C LYS A 506 39.92 -33.55 -24.82
N LYS A 507 39.45 -33.11 -25.96
CA LYS A 507 38.44 -33.69 -26.86
C LYS A 507 38.24 -35.21 -26.74
N LYS A 508 36.99 -35.63 -26.83
CA LYS A 508 36.38 -36.47 -27.89
C LYS A 508 35.06 -37.03 -27.37
N ASP A 509 34.01 -36.66 -28.04
CA ASP A 509 33.29 -37.45 -29.07
C ASP A 509 32.70 -38.77 -28.57
N ASN A 510 31.43 -38.81 -28.64
CA ASN A 510 30.64 -39.68 -29.53
C ASN A 510 29.47 -40.44 -28.87
N LYS A 511 28.32 -40.18 -29.49
CA LYS A 511 27.30 -41.09 -30.02
C LYS A 511 26.32 -41.80 -29.09
N ASN A 512 25.10 -41.38 -29.37
CA ASN A 512 23.94 -42.19 -29.79
C ASN A 512 23.61 -43.48 -29.03
N LYS A 513 22.42 -43.56 -28.53
CA LYS A 513 21.32 -44.42 -29.07
C LYS A 513 20.15 -44.37 -28.07
N ASP A 514 19.03 -43.87 -28.57
CA ASP A 514 17.79 -44.59 -28.86
C ASP A 514 17.39 -45.75 -27.96
N LEU A 515 16.18 -45.62 -27.49
CA LEU A 515 15.04 -46.55 -27.51
C LEU A 515 14.27 -46.38 -26.22
N LYS A 516 13.01 -45.79 -26.31
CA LYS A 516 11.72 -46.46 -26.49
C LYS A 516 11.21 -47.20 -25.25
N GLU A 517 10.02 -46.76 -24.89
CA GLU A 517 8.85 -47.50 -24.42
C GLU A 517 8.99 -48.22 -23.06
N GLU A 518 8.31 -47.72 -22.06
CA GLU A 518 6.92 -48.02 -21.70
C GLU A 518 6.33 -46.94 -20.82
#